data_240af310b09a132f18e4c18966409943
#
_entry.id   240af310b09a132f18e4c18966409943
#
_cell.length_a   1.000
_cell.length_b   1.000
_cell.length_c   1.000
_cell.angle_alpha   90.00
_cell.angle_beta   90.00
_cell.angle_gamma   90.00
#
_symmetry.space_group_name_H-M   'P 1'
#
loop_
_entity.id
_entity.type
_entity.pdbx_description
1 polymer ?
#
loop_
_entity_poly.entity_id
_entity_poly.type
_entity_poly.pdbx_seq_one_letter_code
_entity_poly.pdbx_strand_id
1 'polypeptide(L)'
;MNLISCEKLEKSMVELQFSIDAETFKAAVNNAFKREGKKYAIPGFRKGKAPRHMIEKMYGSDIFHYDAVNDLFPEAYEAAVKEAKIDVVGRPDPEVVSMSEADGVVLKVKVAVKPEVELGEYAGLTVTKEAKNVNEADVDAEVKRMQDGNGRLLTREGAAENGDTVDIDFEGFVDGKAFEGGKAEHYSLVLGSGSFIPGFEDQVVGHSAGEEFDVNVKFPEEYGAAELAGKDATFKIKLHEVKYKELPALDDDFAKDVSEYDTLDELKDSIRNNIKTNLDKQAEQKVENDLMDQVIANMKADIPDAMVDSRIDELVQDFEYRISQQGLKLADYLKYMGMNIEQFRAQFKEQADKQVKMRLAMEAIVAKEGITASDEEFEEEVKRIADAYKMEADKVKSIVDAAAVKADLAINKAIDFVKEKANVVTAEPKEEEKQD
;
A
#
# COMPACT_ATOMS: atom_id res chain seq x y z
N MET A 1 19.56 33.33 -18.37
CA MET A 1 19.86 31.89 -18.40
C MET A 1 19.87 31.42 -19.85
N ASN A 2 20.83 30.55 -20.26
CA ASN A 2 20.93 30.02 -21.62
C ASN A 2 21.20 28.52 -21.55
N LEU A 3 20.41 27.73 -22.29
CA LEU A 3 20.68 26.31 -22.49
C LEU A 3 21.92 26.15 -23.40
N ILE A 4 22.90 25.36 -22.96
CA ILE A 4 24.14 25.13 -23.72
C ILE A 4 24.03 23.82 -24.51
N SER A 5 23.64 22.73 -23.84
CA SER A 5 23.47 21.43 -24.48
C SER A 5 22.41 20.59 -23.76
N CYS A 6 21.84 19.64 -24.50
CA CYS A 6 20.91 18.63 -24.00
C CYS A 6 21.28 17.32 -24.69
N GLU A 7 21.94 16.42 -23.97
CA GLU A 7 22.43 15.15 -24.49
C GLU A 7 21.65 13.98 -23.91
N LYS A 8 21.12 13.11 -24.77
CA LYS A 8 20.46 11.87 -24.35
C LYS A 8 21.52 10.85 -23.92
N LEU A 9 21.31 10.25 -22.76
CA LEU A 9 22.12 9.16 -22.21
C LEU A 9 21.32 7.84 -22.22
N GLU A 10 21.96 6.74 -21.84
CA GLU A 10 21.29 5.45 -21.66
C GLU A 10 20.27 5.50 -20.52
N LYS A 11 19.31 4.54 -20.52
CA LYS A 11 18.23 4.42 -19.51
C LYS A 11 17.38 5.66 -19.37
N SER A 12 17.01 6.27 -20.50
CA SER A 12 16.19 7.49 -20.52
C SER A 12 16.68 8.59 -19.58
N MET A 13 18.00 8.71 -19.45
CA MET A 13 18.64 9.84 -18.78
C MET A 13 18.99 10.93 -19.80
N VAL A 14 19.00 12.17 -19.34
CA VAL A 14 19.43 13.33 -20.12
C VAL A 14 20.42 14.12 -19.28
N GLU A 15 21.48 14.60 -19.94
CA GLU A 15 22.43 15.55 -19.38
C GLU A 15 22.15 16.94 -19.96
N LEU A 16 21.69 17.83 -19.10
CA LEU A 16 21.45 19.24 -19.44
C LEU A 16 22.65 20.06 -18.98
N GLN A 17 23.13 20.93 -19.86
CA GLN A 17 24.10 21.95 -19.48
C GLN A 17 23.53 23.32 -19.78
N PHE A 18 23.50 24.20 -18.79
CA PHE A 18 22.97 25.56 -18.92
C PHE A 18 23.78 26.56 -18.11
N SER A 19 23.69 27.83 -18.48
CA SER A 19 24.40 28.90 -17.81
C SER A 19 23.47 29.94 -17.20
N ILE A 20 23.89 30.50 -16.08
CA ILE A 20 23.28 31.65 -15.43
C ILE A 20 24.27 32.81 -15.62
N ASP A 21 23.79 33.93 -16.14
CA ASP A 21 24.62 35.10 -16.45
C ASP A 21 25.23 35.73 -15.21
N ALA A 22 26.35 36.44 -15.42
CA ALA A 22 27.15 37.05 -14.36
C ALA A 22 26.36 38.08 -13.53
N GLU A 23 25.46 38.83 -14.14
CA GLU A 23 24.68 39.86 -13.47
C GLU A 23 23.67 39.27 -12.51
N THR A 24 22.91 38.26 -12.93
CA THR A 24 21.96 37.51 -12.11
C THR A 24 22.68 36.77 -10.98
N PHE A 25 23.80 36.13 -11.26
CA PHE A 25 24.59 35.42 -10.25
C PHE A 25 25.12 36.38 -9.19
N LYS A 26 25.73 37.52 -9.58
CA LYS A 26 26.25 38.57 -8.67
C LYS A 26 25.15 39.14 -7.78
N ALA A 27 23.95 39.34 -8.31
CA ALA A 27 22.79 39.78 -7.53
C ALA A 27 22.41 38.76 -6.47
N ALA A 28 22.38 37.46 -6.83
CA ALA A 28 22.07 36.35 -5.92
C ALA A 28 23.14 36.20 -4.83
N VAL A 29 24.43 36.30 -5.16
CA VAL A 29 25.53 36.29 -4.19
C VAL A 29 25.39 37.44 -3.17
N ASN A 30 24.99 38.64 -3.60
CA ASN A 30 24.71 39.76 -2.71
C ASN A 30 23.49 39.49 -1.80
N ASN A 31 22.46 38.79 -2.31
CA ASN A 31 21.31 38.42 -1.49
C ASN A 31 21.67 37.33 -0.48
N ALA A 32 22.45 36.31 -0.89
CA ALA A 32 23.00 35.29 -0.02
C ALA A 32 23.85 35.92 1.12
N PHE A 33 24.71 36.88 0.78
CA PHE A 33 25.47 37.62 1.79
C PHE A 33 24.54 38.36 2.78
N LYS A 34 23.48 39.06 2.33
CA LYS A 34 22.54 39.77 3.23
C LYS A 34 21.83 38.81 4.19
N ARG A 35 21.53 37.61 3.75
CA ARG A 35 20.88 36.55 4.54
C ARG A 35 21.86 35.90 5.51
N GLU A 36 22.96 35.35 4.97
CA GLU A 36 23.89 34.47 5.67
C GLU A 36 25.05 35.23 6.36
N GLY A 37 25.41 36.38 5.87
CA GLY A 37 26.53 37.18 6.39
C GLY A 37 26.43 37.51 7.89
N LYS A 38 25.20 37.49 8.44
CA LYS A 38 24.94 37.67 9.86
C LYS A 38 25.46 36.54 10.75
N LYS A 39 25.69 35.37 10.17
CA LYS A 39 26.17 34.17 10.89
C LYS A 39 27.68 34.24 11.15
N TYR A 40 28.43 35.00 10.35
CA TYR A 40 29.89 35.06 10.40
C TYR A 40 30.38 36.11 11.40
N ALA A 41 31.35 35.72 12.23
CA ALA A 41 32.01 36.61 13.18
C ALA A 41 33.42 36.93 12.67
N ILE A 42 33.71 38.23 12.45
CA ILE A 42 35.01 38.72 12.00
C ILE A 42 35.62 39.50 13.13
N PRO A 43 36.89 39.25 13.53
CA PRO A 43 37.59 40.04 14.51
C PRO A 43 37.61 41.52 14.13
N GLY A 44 37.27 42.41 15.08
CA GLY A 44 37.18 43.84 14.86
C GLY A 44 35.81 44.35 14.36
N PHE A 45 34.87 43.48 14.09
CA PHE A 45 33.50 43.84 13.68
C PHE A 45 32.44 43.27 14.64
N ARG A 46 31.39 44.04 14.86
CA ARG A 46 30.20 43.49 15.56
C ARG A 46 29.59 42.39 14.72
N LYS A 47 29.19 41.27 15.34
CA LYS A 47 28.55 40.12 14.67
C LYS A 47 27.47 40.59 13.70
N GLY A 48 27.55 40.14 12.43
CA GLY A 48 26.63 40.47 11.37
C GLY A 48 26.77 41.89 10.79
N LYS A 49 27.83 42.62 11.08
CA LYS A 49 28.13 43.96 10.55
C LYS A 49 29.43 44.02 9.76
N ALA A 50 30.10 42.90 9.55
CA ALA A 50 31.27 42.81 8.72
C ALA A 50 30.93 43.04 7.25
N PRO A 51 31.70 43.84 6.49
CA PRO A 51 31.53 43.95 5.04
C PRO A 51 31.82 42.64 4.34
N ARG A 52 31.16 42.39 3.20
CA ARG A 52 31.26 41.16 2.42
C ARG A 52 32.73 40.79 2.14
N HIS A 53 33.53 41.71 1.64
CA HIS A 53 34.95 41.47 1.27
C HIS A 53 35.81 40.99 2.44
N MET A 54 35.47 41.36 3.68
CA MET A 54 36.20 40.91 4.88
C MET A 54 35.86 39.48 5.25
N ILE A 55 34.59 39.07 5.03
CA ILE A 55 34.15 37.68 5.22
C ILE A 55 34.80 36.80 4.16
N GLU A 56 34.77 37.21 2.89
CA GLU A 56 35.37 36.50 1.78
C GLU A 56 36.90 36.35 1.92
N LYS A 57 37.58 37.36 2.42
CA LYS A 57 39.02 37.30 2.70
C LYS A 57 39.37 36.26 3.78
N MET A 58 38.47 36.05 4.73
CA MET A 58 38.72 35.16 5.88
C MET A 58 38.25 33.74 5.65
N TYR A 59 37.15 33.57 4.94
CA TYR A 59 36.46 32.26 4.76
C TYR A 59 36.49 31.74 3.33
N GLY A 60 37.02 32.52 2.37
CA GLY A 60 37.07 32.18 0.96
C GLY A 60 36.12 33.05 0.12
N SER A 61 36.52 33.35 -1.13
CA SER A 61 35.76 34.19 -2.06
C SER A 61 34.42 33.57 -2.50
N ASP A 62 34.29 32.28 -2.38
CA ASP A 62 33.19 31.47 -2.84
C ASP A 62 32.17 31.13 -1.73
N ILE A 63 32.36 31.64 -0.52
CA ILE A 63 31.54 31.29 0.65
C ILE A 63 30.03 31.53 0.48
N PHE A 64 29.63 32.48 -0.36
CA PHE A 64 28.23 32.80 -0.65
C PHE A 64 27.79 32.29 -2.02
N HIS A 65 28.70 31.70 -2.79
CA HIS A 65 28.40 31.26 -4.17
C HIS A 65 27.47 30.07 -4.19
N TYR A 66 27.71 29.04 -3.37
CA TYR A 66 26.85 27.85 -3.30
C TYR A 66 25.45 28.20 -2.82
N ASP A 67 25.30 29.10 -1.84
CA ASP A 67 23.99 29.58 -1.42
C ASP A 67 23.26 30.32 -2.56
N ALA A 68 23.99 31.14 -3.31
CA ALA A 68 23.44 31.83 -4.48
C ALA A 68 23.03 30.88 -5.61
N VAL A 69 23.84 29.85 -5.88
CA VAL A 69 23.50 28.78 -6.86
C VAL A 69 22.24 28.04 -6.43
N ASN A 70 22.16 27.65 -5.15
CA ASN A 70 20.97 26.95 -4.62
C ASN A 70 19.70 27.81 -4.73
N ASP A 71 19.80 29.11 -4.52
CA ASP A 71 18.67 30.03 -4.67
C ASP A 71 18.21 30.20 -6.13
N LEU A 72 19.15 30.17 -7.09
CA LEU A 72 18.88 30.36 -8.52
C LEU A 72 18.53 29.06 -9.25
N PHE A 73 18.98 27.92 -8.72
CA PHE A 73 18.86 26.62 -9.39
C PHE A 73 17.42 26.25 -9.78
N PRO A 74 16.39 26.35 -8.90
CA PRO A 74 15.04 25.92 -9.25
C PRO A 74 14.49 26.64 -10.49
N GLU A 75 14.61 27.95 -10.54
CA GLU A 75 14.11 28.78 -11.66
C GLU A 75 14.92 28.52 -12.94
N ALA A 76 16.24 28.46 -12.82
CA ALA A 76 17.12 28.21 -13.97
C ALA A 76 16.91 26.80 -14.54
N TYR A 77 16.74 25.80 -13.70
CA TYR A 77 16.47 24.43 -14.10
C TYR A 77 15.13 24.30 -14.81
N GLU A 78 14.05 24.87 -14.23
CA GLU A 78 12.72 24.85 -14.85
C GLU A 78 12.74 25.49 -16.23
N ALA A 79 13.42 26.61 -16.38
CA ALA A 79 13.54 27.28 -17.66
C ALA A 79 14.36 26.43 -18.67
N ALA A 80 15.45 25.76 -18.22
CA ALA A 80 16.25 24.88 -19.06
C ALA A 80 15.43 23.66 -19.55
N VAL A 81 14.64 23.05 -18.67
CA VAL A 81 13.75 21.92 -19.00
C VAL A 81 12.70 22.33 -20.02
N LYS A 82 12.07 23.51 -19.86
CA LYS A 82 11.08 24.06 -20.81
C LYS A 82 11.71 24.34 -22.18
N GLU A 83 12.92 24.91 -22.21
CA GLU A 83 13.64 25.20 -23.46
C GLU A 83 14.06 23.91 -24.18
N ALA A 84 14.53 22.91 -23.43
CA ALA A 84 14.89 21.59 -23.94
C ALA A 84 13.68 20.74 -24.38
N LYS A 85 12.43 21.13 -23.97
CA LYS A 85 11.18 20.41 -24.23
C LYS A 85 11.22 18.94 -23.80
N ILE A 86 11.79 18.68 -22.64
CA ILE A 86 11.87 17.35 -22.05
C ILE A 86 10.87 17.20 -20.88
N ASP A 87 10.35 15.98 -20.70
CA ASP A 87 9.47 15.63 -19.61
C ASP A 87 10.28 14.90 -18.52
N VAL A 88 10.57 15.61 -17.44
CA VAL A 88 11.44 15.12 -16.37
C VAL A 88 10.64 14.32 -15.33
N VAL A 89 11.17 13.14 -14.92
CA VAL A 89 10.49 12.18 -14.04
C VAL A 89 11.26 11.81 -12.78
N GLY A 90 12.36 12.48 -12.52
CA GLY A 90 13.18 12.20 -11.35
C GLY A 90 13.76 13.46 -10.72
N ARG A 91 14.50 13.28 -9.63
CA ARG A 91 15.23 14.38 -9.01
C ARG A 91 16.44 14.73 -9.86
N PRO A 92 16.69 16.03 -10.11
CA PRO A 92 17.90 16.45 -10.81
C PRO A 92 19.14 16.21 -9.94
N ASP A 93 20.22 15.77 -10.57
CA ASP A 93 21.55 15.67 -9.97
C ASP A 93 22.46 16.78 -10.54
N PRO A 94 22.54 17.94 -9.84
CA PRO A 94 23.28 19.09 -10.32
C PRO A 94 24.77 19.00 -10.00
N GLU A 95 25.62 19.31 -11.00
CA GLU A 95 27.05 19.50 -10.88
C GLU A 95 27.43 20.90 -11.32
N VAL A 96 28.27 21.59 -10.53
CA VAL A 96 28.79 22.90 -10.91
C VAL A 96 30.03 22.71 -11.77
N VAL A 97 29.95 23.08 -13.05
CA VAL A 97 31.07 23.00 -14.00
C VAL A 97 32.03 24.18 -13.82
N SER A 98 31.48 25.38 -13.71
CA SER A 98 32.25 26.59 -13.46
C SER A 98 31.38 27.61 -12.72
N MET A 99 32.03 28.42 -11.90
CA MET A 99 31.34 29.42 -11.07
C MET A 99 32.26 30.61 -10.82
N SER A 100 31.88 31.78 -11.30
CA SER A 100 32.63 33.04 -11.17
C SER A 100 31.71 34.24 -11.21
N GLU A 101 31.94 35.28 -10.41
CA GLU A 101 31.15 36.50 -10.50
C GLU A 101 31.39 37.29 -11.81
N ALA A 102 32.48 36.99 -12.53
CA ALA A 102 32.80 37.64 -13.80
C ALA A 102 32.06 36.93 -15.00
N ASP A 103 31.99 35.64 -14.95
CA ASP A 103 31.49 34.80 -16.09
C ASP A 103 30.09 34.18 -15.83
N GLY A 104 29.64 34.26 -14.57
CA GLY A 104 28.39 33.58 -14.14
C GLY A 104 28.63 32.17 -13.67
N VAL A 105 27.60 31.31 -13.82
CA VAL A 105 27.64 29.91 -13.41
C VAL A 105 27.26 29.02 -14.56
N VAL A 106 27.98 27.93 -14.75
CA VAL A 106 27.62 26.85 -15.67
C VAL A 106 27.31 25.61 -14.85
N LEU A 107 26.11 25.10 -15.03
CA LEU A 107 25.61 23.93 -14.35
C LEU A 107 25.41 22.80 -15.36
N LYS A 108 25.71 21.59 -14.92
CA LYS A 108 25.46 20.35 -15.60
C LYS A 108 24.50 19.55 -14.72
N VAL A 109 23.40 19.07 -15.29
CA VAL A 109 22.36 18.35 -14.52
C VAL A 109 22.04 17.06 -15.23
N LYS A 110 22.18 15.95 -14.53
CA LYS A 110 21.68 14.66 -14.99
C LYS A 110 20.30 14.44 -14.42
N VAL A 111 19.35 14.08 -15.27
CA VAL A 111 17.97 13.85 -14.86
C VAL A 111 17.33 12.76 -15.71
N ALA A 112 16.47 11.96 -15.09
CA ALA A 112 15.65 10.99 -15.77
C ALA A 112 14.51 11.70 -16.50
N VAL A 113 14.25 11.27 -17.74
CA VAL A 113 13.12 11.75 -18.54
C VAL A 113 12.16 10.61 -18.82
N LYS A 114 10.91 10.97 -19.11
CA LYS A 114 9.89 10.00 -19.51
C LYS A 114 10.37 9.25 -20.76
N PRO A 115 10.40 7.89 -20.72
CA PRO A 115 10.88 7.10 -21.83
C PRO A 115 9.92 7.16 -23.02
N GLU A 116 10.47 7.03 -24.22
CA GLU A 116 9.68 6.77 -25.41
C GLU A 116 9.18 5.31 -25.37
N VAL A 117 7.89 5.10 -25.61
CA VAL A 117 7.26 3.78 -25.55
C VAL A 117 6.96 3.29 -26.97
N GLU A 118 7.54 2.16 -27.34
CA GLU A 118 7.16 1.43 -28.55
C GLU A 118 6.04 0.43 -28.17
N LEU A 119 4.82 0.71 -28.63
CA LEU A 119 3.67 -0.19 -28.42
C LEU A 119 3.75 -1.36 -29.39
N GLY A 120 3.65 -2.58 -28.87
CA GLY A 120 3.34 -3.77 -29.65
C GLY A 120 1.84 -3.91 -29.94
N GLU A 121 1.36 -5.15 -30.01
CA GLU A 121 -0.07 -5.42 -30.13
C GLU A 121 -0.77 -5.19 -28.78
N TYR A 122 -1.79 -4.32 -28.77
CA TYR A 122 -2.63 -3.99 -27.63
C TYR A 122 -4.12 -4.09 -27.91
N ALA A 123 -4.52 -4.32 -29.18
CA ALA A 123 -5.90 -4.55 -29.61
C ALA A 123 -6.03 -5.98 -30.16
N GLY A 124 -7.17 -6.62 -29.92
CA GLY A 124 -7.42 -8.00 -30.36
C GLY A 124 -6.70 -9.06 -29.55
N LEU A 125 -6.17 -8.72 -28.37
CA LEU A 125 -5.55 -9.65 -27.44
C LEU A 125 -6.56 -10.71 -26.99
N THR A 126 -6.11 -11.94 -26.83
CA THR A 126 -6.99 -13.04 -26.40
C THR A 126 -6.72 -13.38 -24.95
N VAL A 127 -7.76 -13.38 -24.14
CA VAL A 127 -7.71 -13.76 -22.71
C VAL A 127 -8.84 -14.72 -22.39
N THR A 128 -8.62 -15.54 -21.37
CA THR A 128 -9.59 -16.53 -20.91
C THR A 128 -10.29 -16.02 -19.66
N LYS A 129 -11.62 -15.86 -19.73
CA LYS A 129 -12.47 -15.62 -18.55
C LYS A 129 -12.85 -16.96 -17.95
N GLU A 130 -12.35 -17.28 -16.77
CA GLU A 130 -12.75 -18.49 -16.04
C GLU A 130 -14.16 -18.28 -15.49
N ALA A 131 -15.12 -19.07 -15.97
CA ALA A 131 -16.44 -19.11 -15.36
C ALA A 131 -16.35 -19.94 -14.08
N LYS A 132 -16.64 -19.31 -12.93
CA LYS A 132 -16.78 -20.00 -11.66
C LYS A 132 -18.28 -20.13 -11.36
N ASN A 133 -18.72 -21.37 -11.12
CA ASN A 133 -20.08 -21.61 -10.64
C ASN A 133 -20.14 -21.40 -9.13
N VAL A 134 -21.27 -20.91 -8.64
CA VAL A 134 -21.53 -20.87 -7.20
C VAL A 134 -21.70 -22.32 -6.75
N ASN A 135 -20.93 -22.73 -5.75
CA ASN A 135 -21.10 -24.02 -5.11
C ASN A 135 -22.15 -23.89 -4.01
N GLU A 136 -23.15 -24.76 -3.98
CA GLU A 136 -24.16 -24.78 -2.92
C GLU A 136 -23.54 -25.00 -1.52
N ALA A 137 -22.41 -25.69 -1.45
CA ALA A 137 -21.65 -25.82 -0.20
C ALA A 137 -21.17 -24.47 0.35
N ASP A 138 -20.82 -23.49 -0.52
CA ASP A 138 -20.41 -22.16 -0.10
C ASP A 138 -21.61 -21.36 0.42
N VAL A 139 -22.79 -21.54 -0.17
CA VAL A 139 -24.04 -20.94 0.30
C VAL A 139 -24.39 -21.48 1.68
N ASP A 140 -24.35 -22.81 1.85
CA ASP A 140 -24.64 -23.45 3.13
C ASP A 140 -23.59 -23.08 4.21
N ALA A 141 -22.32 -22.95 3.83
CA ALA A 141 -21.28 -22.49 4.75
C ALA A 141 -21.52 -21.05 5.24
N GLU A 142 -21.98 -20.16 4.36
CA GLU A 142 -22.31 -18.79 4.74
C GLU A 142 -23.55 -18.74 5.62
N VAL A 143 -24.59 -19.50 5.32
CA VAL A 143 -25.79 -19.64 6.19
C VAL A 143 -25.37 -20.17 7.56
N LYS A 144 -24.49 -21.18 7.60
CA LYS A 144 -23.98 -21.73 8.86
C LYS A 144 -23.15 -20.71 9.64
N ARG A 145 -22.34 -19.91 8.94
CA ARG A 145 -21.59 -18.82 9.58
C ARG A 145 -22.53 -17.76 10.21
N MET A 146 -23.63 -17.43 9.52
CA MET A 146 -24.67 -16.54 10.06
C MET A 146 -25.37 -17.17 11.25
N GLN A 147 -25.69 -18.47 11.18
CA GLN A 147 -26.28 -19.24 12.29
C GLN A 147 -25.37 -19.23 13.52
N ASP A 148 -24.07 -19.51 13.31
CA ASP A 148 -23.06 -19.48 14.36
C ASP A 148 -22.93 -18.08 14.99
N GLY A 149 -22.99 -17.01 14.18
CA GLY A 149 -22.93 -15.63 14.66
C GLY A 149 -24.13 -15.24 15.54
N ASN A 150 -25.26 -15.88 15.35
CA ASN A 150 -26.52 -15.63 16.07
C ASN A 150 -26.84 -16.67 17.16
N GLY A 151 -25.91 -17.60 17.43
CA GLY A 151 -26.03 -18.57 18.50
C GLY A 151 -26.03 -17.92 19.89
N ARG A 152 -26.86 -18.42 20.80
CA ARG A 152 -26.95 -17.95 22.19
C ARG A 152 -26.12 -18.85 23.10
N LEU A 153 -25.35 -18.26 24.00
CA LEU A 153 -24.63 -19.01 25.02
C LEU A 153 -25.56 -19.27 26.21
N LEU A 154 -25.85 -20.53 26.48
CA LEU A 154 -26.65 -20.97 27.61
C LEU A 154 -25.78 -21.78 28.57
N THR A 155 -26.02 -21.62 29.90
CA THR A 155 -25.30 -22.38 30.92
C THR A 155 -25.65 -23.85 30.82
N ARG A 156 -24.64 -24.74 30.76
CA ARG A 156 -24.81 -26.18 30.77
C ARG A 156 -24.77 -26.69 32.22
N GLU A 157 -25.82 -27.41 32.60
CA GLU A 157 -25.82 -28.18 33.85
C GLU A 157 -25.23 -29.54 33.56
N GLY A 158 -23.94 -29.73 33.88
CA GLY A 158 -23.26 -31.01 33.66
C GLY A 158 -21.81 -30.84 33.20
N ALA A 159 -21.27 -31.90 32.65
CA ALA A 159 -19.88 -31.94 32.17
C ALA A 159 -19.74 -31.19 30.86
N ALA A 160 -18.60 -30.52 30.67
CA ALA A 160 -18.25 -29.80 29.44
C ALA A 160 -18.06 -30.78 28.28
N GLU A 161 -18.59 -30.41 27.13
CA GLU A 161 -18.46 -31.13 25.85
C GLU A 161 -17.62 -30.34 24.86
N ASN A 162 -17.17 -31.03 23.81
CA ASN A 162 -16.47 -30.37 22.72
C ASN A 162 -17.39 -29.38 22.01
N GLY A 163 -16.94 -28.13 21.79
CA GLY A 163 -17.70 -27.01 21.27
C GLY A 163 -18.27 -26.09 22.35
N ASP A 164 -18.25 -26.48 23.61
CA ASP A 164 -18.68 -25.61 24.70
C ASP A 164 -17.67 -24.49 24.97
N THR A 165 -18.18 -23.38 25.46
CA THR A 165 -17.38 -22.25 25.96
C THR A 165 -17.26 -22.38 27.48
N VAL A 166 -16.06 -22.50 27.97
CA VAL A 166 -15.77 -22.63 29.40
C VAL A 166 -15.12 -21.34 29.93
N ASP A 167 -15.50 -20.96 31.16
CA ASP A 167 -14.83 -19.91 31.93
C ASP A 167 -13.89 -20.60 32.92
N ILE A 168 -12.58 -20.41 32.76
CA ILE A 168 -11.55 -21.09 33.53
C ILE A 168 -10.55 -20.10 34.12
N ASP A 169 -10.09 -20.44 35.38
CA ASP A 169 -8.80 -19.97 35.83
C ASP A 169 -7.78 -21.06 35.52
N PHE A 170 -6.59 -20.66 35.08
CA PHE A 170 -5.49 -21.61 34.90
C PHE A 170 -4.16 -21.04 35.37
N GLU A 171 -3.29 -21.90 35.88
CA GLU A 171 -1.92 -21.59 36.24
C GLU A 171 -0.99 -22.72 35.80
N GLY A 172 -0.07 -22.43 34.86
CA GLY A 172 0.85 -23.40 34.27
C GLY A 172 2.18 -23.49 35.00
N PHE A 173 2.68 -24.74 35.17
CA PHE A 173 3.94 -25.05 35.79
C PHE A 173 4.78 -25.92 34.84
N VAL A 174 6.07 -25.61 34.74
CA VAL A 174 7.10 -26.44 34.09
C VAL A 174 8.15 -26.73 35.14
N ASP A 175 8.52 -28.01 35.34
CA ASP A 175 9.44 -28.46 36.36
C ASP A 175 9.06 -27.97 37.78
N GLY A 176 7.76 -27.84 38.08
CA GLY A 176 7.21 -27.36 39.34
C GLY A 176 7.32 -25.86 39.58
N LYS A 177 7.71 -25.07 38.58
CA LYS A 177 7.80 -23.60 38.64
C LYS A 177 6.79 -22.96 37.70
N ALA A 178 6.04 -21.98 38.21
CA ALA A 178 5.17 -21.19 37.39
C ALA A 178 5.98 -20.38 36.33
N PHE A 179 5.47 -20.27 35.12
CA PHE A 179 6.12 -19.53 34.03
C PHE A 179 5.31 -18.28 33.62
N GLU A 180 6.01 -17.30 33.09
CA GLU A 180 5.40 -16.05 32.66
C GLU A 180 4.45 -16.29 31.46
N GLY A 181 3.24 -15.71 31.54
CA GLY A 181 2.19 -15.95 30.55
C GLY A 181 1.39 -17.24 30.74
N GLY A 182 1.73 -18.08 31.74
CA GLY A 182 1.03 -19.33 32.04
C GLY A 182 -0.17 -19.19 32.97
N LYS A 183 -0.58 -17.95 33.36
CA LYS A 183 -1.68 -17.74 34.32
C LYS A 183 -2.72 -16.75 33.75
N ALA A 184 -3.98 -17.12 33.86
CA ALA A 184 -5.09 -16.22 33.69
C ALA A 184 -6.27 -16.58 34.61
N GLU A 185 -7.09 -15.59 34.92
CA GLU A 185 -8.33 -15.73 35.69
C GLU A 185 -9.52 -15.34 34.80
N HIS A 186 -10.64 -16.07 34.90
CA HIS A 186 -11.84 -15.87 34.10
C HIS A 186 -11.56 -15.84 32.58
N TYR A 187 -10.78 -16.79 32.11
CA TYR A 187 -10.48 -16.92 30.70
C TYR A 187 -11.58 -17.71 29.99
N SER A 188 -12.16 -17.09 28.94
CA SER A 188 -13.19 -17.75 28.11
C SER A 188 -12.50 -18.57 27.01
N LEU A 189 -12.69 -19.90 27.07
CA LEU A 189 -12.11 -20.85 26.12
C LEU A 189 -13.22 -21.66 25.44
N VAL A 190 -13.18 -21.76 24.11
CA VAL A 190 -14.03 -22.69 23.36
C VAL A 190 -13.29 -24.02 23.20
N LEU A 191 -13.87 -25.10 23.74
CA LEU A 191 -13.28 -26.43 23.67
C LEU A 191 -13.31 -26.99 22.25
N GLY A 192 -12.18 -27.47 21.75
CA GLY A 192 -12.01 -27.94 20.38
C GLY A 192 -11.65 -26.86 19.38
N SER A 193 -11.41 -25.63 19.84
CA SER A 193 -10.98 -24.50 18.97
C SER A 193 -9.51 -24.62 18.54
N GLY A 194 -8.71 -25.40 19.25
CA GLY A 194 -7.26 -25.46 19.04
C GLY A 194 -6.50 -24.20 19.45
N SER A 195 -7.13 -23.34 20.27
CA SER A 195 -6.52 -22.09 20.76
C SER A 195 -5.43 -22.33 21.79
N PHE A 196 -5.47 -23.48 22.49
CA PHE A 196 -4.49 -23.91 23.46
C PHE A 196 -3.56 -24.98 22.88
N ILE A 197 -2.51 -25.28 23.62
CA ILE A 197 -1.56 -26.35 23.24
C ILE A 197 -2.27 -27.69 23.11
N PRO A 198 -1.85 -28.55 22.16
CA PRO A 198 -2.52 -29.83 21.90
C PRO A 198 -2.71 -30.68 23.13
N GLY A 199 -3.90 -31.24 23.31
CA GLY A 199 -4.27 -32.08 24.44
C GLY A 199 -4.73 -31.32 25.69
N PHE A 200 -4.70 -29.99 25.70
CA PHE A 200 -5.23 -29.18 26.79
C PHE A 200 -6.75 -29.21 26.84
N GLU A 201 -7.37 -28.81 25.72
CA GLU A 201 -8.83 -28.70 25.60
C GLU A 201 -9.51 -30.06 25.76
N ASP A 202 -8.91 -31.13 25.23
CA ASP A 202 -9.41 -32.51 25.37
C ASP A 202 -9.51 -32.99 26.82
N GLN A 203 -8.59 -32.55 27.69
CA GLN A 203 -8.61 -32.91 29.10
C GLN A 203 -9.57 -32.06 29.92
N VAL A 204 -10.02 -30.90 29.42
CA VAL A 204 -11.07 -30.10 30.07
C VAL A 204 -12.44 -30.68 29.79
N VAL A 205 -12.63 -31.33 28.65
CA VAL A 205 -13.85 -32.04 28.31
C VAL A 205 -14.14 -33.13 29.35
N GLY A 206 -15.39 -33.19 29.82
CA GLY A 206 -15.84 -34.14 30.83
C GLY A 206 -15.84 -33.62 32.27
N HIS A 207 -15.24 -32.45 32.52
CA HIS A 207 -15.29 -31.79 33.84
C HIS A 207 -16.49 -30.85 33.95
N SER A 208 -16.97 -30.65 35.16
CA SER A 208 -18.16 -29.84 35.48
C SER A 208 -17.79 -28.53 36.15
N ALA A 209 -18.69 -27.54 36.07
CA ALA A 209 -18.52 -26.27 36.76
C ALA A 209 -18.27 -26.44 38.26
N GLY A 210 -17.28 -25.72 38.81
CA GLY A 210 -16.85 -25.78 40.19
C GLY A 210 -15.73 -26.77 40.44
N GLU A 211 -15.32 -27.58 39.49
CA GLU A 211 -14.21 -28.53 39.63
C GLU A 211 -12.84 -27.84 39.51
N GLU A 212 -11.90 -28.36 40.33
CA GLU A 212 -10.47 -28.03 40.24
C GLU A 212 -9.71 -29.31 39.89
N PHE A 213 -8.88 -29.25 38.83
CA PHE A 213 -8.14 -30.42 38.33
C PHE A 213 -6.84 -30.00 37.63
N ASP A 214 -5.97 -30.95 37.43
CA ASP A 214 -4.68 -30.74 36.76
C ASP A 214 -4.75 -31.30 35.33
N VAL A 215 -4.31 -30.48 34.37
CA VAL A 215 -4.15 -30.84 32.95
C VAL A 215 -2.66 -30.99 32.64
N ASN A 216 -2.26 -32.14 32.14
CA ASN A 216 -0.87 -32.44 31.82
C ASN A 216 -0.70 -32.47 30.29
N VAL A 217 0.15 -31.62 29.78
CA VAL A 217 0.38 -31.43 28.33
C VAL A 217 1.86 -31.24 28.05
N LYS A 218 2.24 -31.44 26.79
CA LYS A 218 3.60 -31.18 26.31
C LYS A 218 3.58 -30.06 25.31
N PHE A 219 4.44 -29.06 25.51
CA PHE A 219 4.62 -28.01 24.53
C PHE A 219 5.17 -28.55 23.21
N PRO A 220 4.68 -28.07 22.05
CA PRO A 220 5.26 -28.39 20.74
C PRO A 220 6.76 -28.04 20.68
N GLU A 221 7.51 -28.76 19.84
CA GLU A 221 8.96 -28.50 19.68
C GLU A 221 9.21 -27.14 18.98
N GLU A 222 8.27 -26.66 18.17
CA GLU A 222 8.31 -25.36 17.48
C GLU A 222 7.48 -24.28 18.22
N TYR A 223 7.49 -24.27 19.54
CA TYR A 223 6.77 -23.27 20.31
C TYR A 223 7.53 -21.94 20.35
N GLY A 224 6.82 -20.82 20.23
CA GLY A 224 7.40 -19.47 20.11
C GLY A 224 8.30 -19.04 21.29
N ALA A 225 8.08 -19.61 22.49
CA ALA A 225 8.95 -19.43 23.64
C ALA A 225 9.94 -20.61 23.74
N ALA A 226 11.18 -20.39 23.32
CA ALA A 226 12.23 -21.42 23.29
C ALA A 226 12.48 -22.09 24.66
N GLU A 227 12.18 -21.40 25.76
CA GLU A 227 12.32 -21.91 27.11
C GLU A 227 11.27 -22.97 27.48
N LEU A 228 10.14 -23.00 26.78
CA LEU A 228 9.01 -23.91 27.00
C LEU A 228 8.94 -25.03 25.96
N ALA A 229 9.54 -24.84 24.78
CA ALA A 229 9.48 -25.76 23.64
C ALA A 229 9.90 -27.20 24.09
N GLY A 230 9.04 -28.19 23.72
CA GLY A 230 9.26 -29.61 24.00
C GLY A 230 9.19 -30.05 25.48
N LYS A 231 8.85 -29.14 26.39
CA LYS A 231 8.76 -29.46 27.83
C LYS A 231 7.38 -29.92 28.23
N ASP A 232 7.32 -30.77 29.24
CA ASP A 232 6.09 -31.16 29.90
C ASP A 232 5.63 -30.04 30.85
N ALA A 233 4.34 -29.73 30.81
CA ALA A 233 3.71 -28.73 31.65
C ALA A 233 2.47 -29.28 32.35
N THR A 234 2.24 -28.84 33.56
CA THR A 234 1.03 -29.13 34.33
C THR A 234 0.29 -27.82 34.55
N PHE A 235 -0.97 -27.74 34.12
CA PHE A 235 -1.84 -26.63 34.38
C PHE A 235 -2.84 -26.98 35.46
N LYS A 236 -2.91 -26.16 36.50
CA LYS A 236 -3.97 -26.23 37.50
C LYS A 236 -5.13 -25.40 36.98
N ILE A 237 -6.26 -26.04 36.82
CA ILE A 237 -7.47 -25.44 36.27
C ILE A 237 -8.54 -25.41 37.34
N LYS A 238 -9.27 -24.28 37.35
CA LYS A 238 -10.54 -24.15 38.05
C LYS A 238 -11.58 -23.77 37.03
N LEU A 239 -12.59 -24.61 36.87
CA LEU A 239 -13.68 -24.46 35.95
C LEU A 239 -14.84 -23.70 36.64
N HIS A 240 -15.12 -22.46 36.23
CA HIS A 240 -16.16 -21.63 36.85
C HIS A 240 -17.54 -21.87 36.25
N GLU A 241 -17.62 -21.87 34.91
CA GLU A 241 -18.88 -21.99 34.19
C GLU A 241 -18.66 -22.74 32.86
N VAL A 242 -19.65 -23.53 32.50
CA VAL A 242 -19.73 -24.18 31.18
C VAL A 242 -20.93 -23.65 30.44
N LYS A 243 -20.72 -23.15 29.23
CA LYS A 243 -21.78 -22.65 28.34
C LYS A 243 -21.75 -23.41 27.04
N TYR A 244 -22.88 -23.89 26.60
CA TYR A 244 -23.05 -24.41 25.25
C TYR A 244 -23.71 -23.35 24.34
N LYS A 245 -23.37 -23.42 23.08
CA LYS A 245 -23.95 -22.54 22.08
C LYS A 245 -25.21 -23.16 21.50
N GLU A 246 -26.34 -22.64 21.86
CA GLU A 246 -27.62 -23.00 21.22
C GLU A 246 -27.74 -22.25 19.90
N LEU A 247 -27.78 -23.02 18.82
CA LEU A 247 -27.94 -22.46 17.47
C LEU A 247 -29.42 -22.35 17.15
N PRO A 248 -29.87 -21.23 16.54
CA PRO A 248 -31.25 -21.11 16.07
C PRO A 248 -31.51 -22.15 14.98
N ALA A 249 -32.76 -22.60 14.87
CA ALA A 249 -33.17 -23.46 13.76
C ALA A 249 -33.00 -22.71 12.42
N LEU A 250 -32.62 -23.43 11.37
CA LEU A 250 -32.55 -22.83 10.03
C LEU A 250 -33.93 -22.89 9.37
N ASP A 251 -34.74 -21.89 9.64
CA ASP A 251 -36.11 -21.72 9.15
C ASP A 251 -36.37 -20.26 8.73
N ASP A 252 -37.60 -19.94 8.40
CA ASP A 252 -38.02 -18.61 7.96
C ASP A 252 -37.92 -17.56 9.09
N ASP A 253 -38.08 -17.99 10.34
CA ASP A 253 -37.91 -17.07 11.48
C ASP A 253 -36.45 -16.69 11.65
N PHE A 254 -35.51 -17.62 11.44
CA PHE A 254 -34.07 -17.32 11.39
C PHE A 254 -33.76 -16.30 10.28
N ALA A 255 -34.33 -16.46 9.08
CA ALA A 255 -34.09 -15.52 7.97
C ALA A 255 -34.53 -14.11 8.33
N LYS A 256 -35.67 -13.92 8.97
CA LYS A 256 -36.19 -12.63 9.45
C LYS A 256 -35.33 -12.02 10.56
N ASP A 257 -34.78 -12.86 11.43
CA ASP A 257 -33.95 -12.38 12.55
C ASP A 257 -32.58 -11.88 12.10
N VAL A 258 -32.01 -12.48 11.02
CA VAL A 258 -30.62 -12.18 10.60
C VAL A 258 -30.54 -11.33 9.33
N SER A 259 -31.68 -11.06 8.66
CA SER A 259 -31.70 -10.37 7.37
C SER A 259 -33.01 -9.60 7.15
N GLU A 260 -33.15 -8.97 5.99
CA GLU A 260 -34.39 -8.33 5.52
C GLU A 260 -35.35 -9.27 4.77
N TYR A 261 -35.02 -10.56 4.66
CA TYR A 261 -35.78 -11.56 3.89
C TYR A 261 -36.79 -12.29 4.77
N ASP A 262 -37.95 -12.62 4.21
CA ASP A 262 -39.04 -13.27 4.91
C ASP A 262 -38.89 -14.80 4.98
N THR A 263 -38.11 -15.41 4.08
CA THR A 263 -37.92 -16.85 4.02
C THR A 263 -36.45 -17.26 3.93
N LEU A 264 -36.14 -18.47 4.40
CA LEU A 264 -34.78 -19.03 4.31
C LEU A 264 -34.33 -19.19 2.85
N ASP A 265 -35.25 -19.53 1.94
CA ASP A 265 -34.94 -19.66 0.51
C ASP A 265 -34.55 -18.31 -0.11
N GLU A 266 -35.24 -17.21 0.22
CA GLU A 266 -34.87 -15.85 -0.23
C GLU A 266 -33.49 -15.41 0.32
N LEU A 267 -33.19 -15.72 1.57
CA LEU A 267 -31.88 -15.48 2.17
C LEU A 267 -30.79 -16.26 1.40
N LYS A 268 -31.00 -17.57 1.14
CA LYS A 268 -30.07 -18.39 0.38
C LYS A 268 -29.88 -17.87 -1.04
N ASP A 269 -30.94 -17.43 -1.71
CA ASP A 269 -30.87 -16.85 -3.06
C ASP A 269 -30.09 -15.53 -3.06
N SER A 270 -30.26 -14.70 -2.05
CA SER A 270 -29.46 -13.47 -1.87
C SER A 270 -27.98 -13.78 -1.67
N ILE A 271 -27.65 -14.73 -0.79
CA ILE A 271 -26.26 -15.18 -0.57
C ILE A 271 -25.67 -15.72 -1.88
N ARG A 272 -26.41 -16.57 -2.60
CA ARG A 272 -25.98 -17.10 -3.90
C ARG A 272 -25.69 -16.01 -4.91
N ASN A 273 -26.55 -14.99 -5.00
CA ASN A 273 -26.36 -13.84 -5.88
C ASN A 273 -25.15 -12.99 -5.46
N ASN A 274 -24.92 -12.83 -4.18
CA ASN A 274 -23.75 -12.10 -3.65
C ASN A 274 -22.45 -12.83 -3.97
N ILE A 275 -22.40 -14.15 -3.75
CA ILE A 275 -21.24 -15.00 -4.09
C ILE A 275 -21.01 -14.92 -5.60
N LYS A 276 -22.06 -15.09 -6.43
CA LYS A 276 -21.96 -14.97 -7.89
C LYS A 276 -21.40 -13.62 -8.33
N THR A 277 -21.94 -12.54 -7.81
CA THR A 277 -21.48 -11.19 -8.13
C THR A 277 -20.00 -10.98 -7.78
N ASN A 278 -19.56 -11.54 -6.65
CA ASN A 278 -18.15 -11.46 -6.23
C ASN A 278 -17.24 -12.31 -7.14
N LEU A 279 -17.67 -13.51 -7.52
CA LEU A 279 -16.95 -14.37 -8.45
C LEU A 279 -16.84 -13.73 -9.84
N ASP A 280 -17.93 -13.14 -10.34
CA ASP A 280 -17.95 -12.43 -11.62
C ASP A 280 -16.99 -11.23 -11.62
N LYS A 281 -16.99 -10.42 -10.53
CA LYS A 281 -16.06 -9.32 -10.36
C LYS A 281 -14.60 -9.78 -10.31
N GLN A 282 -14.31 -10.87 -9.60
CA GLN A 282 -12.96 -11.45 -9.55
C GLN A 282 -12.50 -11.95 -10.92
N ALA A 283 -13.41 -12.62 -11.66
CA ALA A 283 -13.12 -13.10 -13.01
C ALA A 283 -12.86 -11.92 -13.98
N GLU A 284 -13.63 -10.83 -13.88
CA GLU A 284 -13.44 -9.62 -14.67
C GLU A 284 -12.12 -8.93 -14.34
N GLN A 285 -11.79 -8.81 -13.05
CA GLN A 285 -10.51 -8.24 -12.61
C GLN A 285 -9.31 -9.07 -13.09
N LYS A 286 -9.45 -10.41 -13.08
CA LYS A 286 -8.42 -11.31 -13.62
C LYS A 286 -8.24 -11.10 -15.11
N VAL A 287 -9.33 -11.03 -15.89
CA VAL A 287 -9.28 -10.75 -17.33
C VAL A 287 -8.59 -9.41 -17.60
N GLU A 288 -8.90 -8.38 -16.83
CA GLU A 288 -8.26 -7.07 -16.96
C GLU A 288 -6.76 -7.14 -16.65
N ASN A 289 -6.37 -7.81 -15.57
CA ASN A 289 -4.97 -7.98 -15.22
C ASN A 289 -4.21 -8.77 -16.29
N ASP A 290 -4.78 -9.87 -16.81
CA ASP A 290 -4.18 -10.70 -17.85
C ASP A 290 -4.03 -9.93 -19.18
N LEU A 291 -4.99 -9.05 -19.52
CA LEU A 291 -4.89 -8.13 -20.66
C LEU A 291 -3.76 -7.12 -20.47
N MET A 292 -3.69 -6.49 -19.31
CA MET A 292 -2.65 -5.51 -19.01
C MET A 292 -1.27 -6.16 -19.01
N ASP A 293 -1.14 -7.37 -18.51
CA ASP A 293 0.11 -8.11 -18.54
C ASP A 293 0.56 -8.42 -19.98
N GLN A 294 -0.36 -8.77 -20.89
CA GLN A 294 -0.04 -8.96 -22.30
C GLN A 294 0.37 -7.63 -22.98
N VAL A 295 -0.32 -6.53 -22.69
CA VAL A 295 0.06 -5.20 -23.22
C VAL A 295 1.47 -4.81 -22.75
N ILE A 296 1.76 -5.00 -21.45
CA ILE A 296 3.09 -4.75 -20.87
C ILE A 296 4.16 -5.63 -21.51
N ALA A 297 3.87 -6.91 -21.72
CA ALA A 297 4.81 -7.85 -22.36
C ALA A 297 5.12 -7.49 -23.82
N ASN A 298 4.16 -6.90 -24.53
CA ASN A 298 4.29 -6.51 -25.93
C ASN A 298 4.96 -5.14 -26.12
N MET A 299 5.04 -4.30 -25.07
CA MET A 299 5.68 -2.99 -25.18
C MET A 299 7.19 -3.06 -24.98
N LYS A 300 7.90 -2.05 -25.55
CA LYS A 300 9.32 -1.80 -25.28
C LYS A 300 9.49 -0.37 -24.81
N ALA A 301 10.15 -0.21 -23.68
CA ALA A 301 10.51 1.09 -23.12
C ALA A 301 11.77 0.92 -22.26
N ASP A 302 12.66 1.91 -22.32
CA ASP A 302 13.86 1.97 -21.47
C ASP A 302 13.52 2.80 -20.22
N ILE A 303 12.93 2.13 -19.20
CA ILE A 303 12.37 2.78 -18.01
C ILE A 303 13.49 3.15 -17.05
N PRO A 304 13.64 4.43 -16.67
CA PRO A 304 14.63 4.85 -15.71
C PRO A 304 14.26 4.39 -14.30
N ASP A 305 15.25 3.94 -13.53
CA ASP A 305 15.07 3.49 -12.15
C ASP A 305 14.34 4.55 -11.28
N ALA A 306 14.56 5.83 -11.55
CA ALA A 306 13.91 6.94 -10.83
C ALA A 306 12.37 6.91 -10.89
N MET A 307 11.77 6.42 -11.99
CA MET A 307 10.30 6.27 -12.07
C MET A 307 9.81 5.15 -11.16
N VAL A 308 10.53 4.03 -11.14
CA VAL A 308 10.20 2.89 -10.28
C VAL A 308 10.38 3.27 -8.81
N ASP A 309 11.47 3.96 -8.46
CA ASP A 309 11.75 4.42 -7.10
C ASP A 309 10.68 5.42 -6.60
N SER A 310 10.26 6.36 -7.46
CA SER A 310 9.16 7.28 -7.13
C SER A 310 7.86 6.53 -6.87
N ARG A 311 7.57 5.50 -7.68
CA ARG A 311 6.37 4.68 -7.47
C ARG A 311 6.43 3.83 -6.19
N ILE A 312 7.63 3.33 -5.84
CA ILE A 312 7.84 2.66 -4.55
C ILE A 312 7.57 3.63 -3.40
N ASP A 313 8.05 4.88 -3.49
CA ASP A 313 7.80 5.91 -2.46
C ASP A 313 6.30 6.16 -2.25
N GLU A 314 5.54 6.27 -3.35
CA GLU A 314 4.08 6.42 -3.30
C GLU A 314 3.42 5.20 -2.64
N LEU A 315 3.78 3.97 -3.02
CA LEU A 315 3.23 2.75 -2.43
C LEU A 315 3.54 2.63 -0.94
N VAL A 316 4.73 3.04 -0.51
CA VAL A 316 5.10 3.08 0.90
C VAL A 316 4.29 4.14 1.65
N GLN A 317 4.07 5.32 1.07
CA GLN A 317 3.22 6.37 1.67
C GLN A 317 1.77 5.92 1.79
N ASP A 318 1.22 5.26 0.76
CA ASP A 318 -0.13 4.69 0.79
C ASP A 318 -0.27 3.62 1.89
N PHE A 319 0.76 2.78 2.05
CA PHE A 319 0.80 1.80 3.13
C PHE A 319 0.85 2.48 4.50
N GLU A 320 1.74 3.46 4.69
CA GLU A 320 1.86 4.24 5.93
C GLU A 320 0.53 4.92 6.28
N TYR A 321 -0.12 5.52 5.30
CA TYR A 321 -1.45 6.12 5.50
C TYR A 321 -2.47 5.09 5.98
N ARG A 322 -2.55 3.91 5.36
CA ARG A 322 -3.49 2.84 5.76
C ARG A 322 -3.28 2.36 7.18
N ILE A 323 -2.02 2.10 7.57
CA ILE A 323 -1.74 1.64 8.95
C ILE A 323 -1.94 2.76 9.98
N SER A 324 -1.73 4.03 9.58
CA SER A 324 -1.97 5.18 10.46
C SER A 324 -3.45 5.32 10.85
N GLN A 325 -4.38 4.96 9.96
CA GLN A 325 -5.82 4.91 10.27
C GLN A 325 -6.16 3.85 11.33
N GLN A 326 -5.31 2.85 11.51
CA GLN A 326 -5.41 1.82 12.55
C GLN A 326 -4.61 2.18 13.81
N GLY A 327 -4.05 3.40 13.87
CA GLY A 327 -3.27 3.89 15.00
C GLY A 327 -1.82 3.38 15.05
N LEU A 328 -1.33 2.73 13.98
CA LEU A 328 0.03 2.20 13.88
C LEU A 328 0.94 3.16 13.11
N LYS A 329 2.21 3.24 13.52
CA LYS A 329 3.25 3.97 12.79
C LYS A 329 4.11 3.02 12.00
N LEU A 330 4.57 3.43 10.82
CA LEU A 330 5.44 2.62 9.96
C LEU A 330 6.71 2.15 10.71
N ALA A 331 7.33 3.01 11.50
CA ALA A 331 8.51 2.65 12.28
C ALA A 331 8.26 1.52 13.29
N ASP A 332 7.10 1.52 13.97
CA ASP A 332 6.72 0.50 14.94
C ASP A 332 6.39 -0.83 14.23
N TYR A 333 5.70 -0.75 13.08
CA TYR A 333 5.41 -1.89 12.22
C TYR A 333 6.70 -2.58 11.73
N LEU A 334 7.65 -1.80 11.19
CA LEU A 334 8.94 -2.32 10.72
C LEU A 334 9.73 -2.99 11.85
N LYS A 335 9.72 -2.38 13.03
CA LYS A 335 10.37 -2.95 14.23
C LYS A 335 9.72 -4.27 14.64
N TYR A 336 8.40 -4.36 14.61
CA TYR A 336 7.67 -5.58 14.93
C TYR A 336 7.99 -6.72 13.93
N MET A 337 8.08 -6.37 12.65
CA MET A 337 8.41 -7.30 11.57
C MET A 337 9.91 -7.64 11.48
N GLY A 338 10.77 -6.98 12.27
CA GLY A 338 12.22 -7.17 12.22
C GLY A 338 12.88 -6.74 10.90
N MET A 339 12.28 -5.81 10.17
CA MET A 339 12.74 -5.33 8.85
C MET A 339 13.22 -3.89 8.92
N ASN A 340 14.17 -3.54 8.04
CA ASN A 340 14.51 -2.15 7.78
C ASN A 340 13.69 -1.58 6.61
N ILE A 341 13.76 -0.25 6.42
CA ILE A 341 12.99 0.45 5.37
C ILE A 341 13.40 0.00 3.96
N GLU A 342 14.67 -0.35 3.73
CA GLU A 342 15.16 -0.78 2.41
C GLU A 342 14.58 -2.16 2.04
N GLN A 343 14.57 -3.11 2.98
CA GLN A 343 13.93 -4.41 2.80
C GLN A 343 12.43 -4.29 2.57
N PHE A 344 11.77 -3.37 3.28
CA PHE A 344 10.37 -3.10 3.08
C PHE A 344 10.08 -2.51 1.69
N ARG A 345 10.85 -1.52 1.26
CA ARG A 345 10.76 -0.95 -0.10
C ARG A 345 10.97 -1.99 -1.20
N ALA A 346 11.91 -2.93 -0.99
CA ALA A 346 12.19 -3.98 -1.96
C ALA A 346 10.99 -4.89 -2.25
N GLN A 347 10.06 -5.05 -1.29
CA GLN A 347 8.83 -5.83 -1.49
C GLN A 347 7.88 -5.20 -2.52
N PHE A 348 7.93 -3.88 -2.68
CA PHE A 348 7.09 -3.16 -3.64
C PHE A 348 7.70 -3.04 -5.04
N LYS A 349 8.95 -3.47 -5.23
CA LYS A 349 9.68 -3.23 -6.49
C LYS A 349 9.00 -3.83 -7.71
N GLU A 350 8.58 -5.09 -7.63
CA GLU A 350 7.89 -5.77 -8.75
C GLU A 350 6.54 -5.12 -9.06
N GLN A 351 5.77 -4.80 -8.02
CA GLN A 351 4.49 -4.11 -8.17
C GLN A 351 4.67 -2.71 -8.77
N ALA A 352 5.65 -1.94 -8.31
CA ALA A 352 5.95 -0.61 -8.83
C ALA A 352 6.38 -0.66 -10.29
N ASP A 353 7.28 -1.57 -10.65
CA ASP A 353 7.73 -1.77 -12.04
C ASP A 353 6.54 -2.08 -12.98
N LYS A 354 5.67 -3.01 -12.56
CA LYS A 354 4.45 -3.36 -13.30
C LYS A 354 3.52 -2.16 -13.46
N GLN A 355 3.30 -1.37 -12.40
CA GLN A 355 2.41 -0.20 -12.44
C GLN A 355 2.98 0.92 -13.30
N VAL A 356 4.29 1.18 -13.25
CA VAL A 356 4.96 2.15 -14.13
C VAL A 356 4.84 1.74 -15.59
N LYS A 357 5.09 0.47 -15.91
CA LYS A 357 4.92 -0.07 -17.27
C LYS A 357 3.49 0.07 -17.76
N MET A 358 2.53 -0.30 -16.93
CA MET A 358 1.11 -0.16 -17.28
C MET A 358 0.75 1.29 -17.58
N ARG A 359 1.14 2.23 -16.71
CA ARG A 359 0.87 3.66 -16.91
C ARG A 359 1.46 4.17 -18.22
N LEU A 360 2.72 3.86 -18.48
CA LEU A 360 3.41 4.25 -19.71
C LEU A 360 2.75 3.66 -20.96
N ALA A 361 2.35 2.38 -20.93
CA ALA A 361 1.63 1.74 -22.03
C ALA A 361 0.30 2.43 -22.31
N MET A 362 -0.50 2.70 -21.26
CA MET A 362 -1.79 3.36 -21.40
C MET A 362 -1.66 4.81 -21.91
N GLU A 363 -0.69 5.58 -21.40
CA GLU A 363 -0.40 6.92 -21.90
C GLU A 363 0.01 6.92 -23.39
N ALA A 364 0.78 5.92 -23.81
CA ALA A 364 1.14 5.76 -25.21
C ALA A 364 -0.08 5.38 -26.09
N ILE A 365 -1.00 4.55 -25.57
CA ILE A 365 -2.28 4.22 -26.26
C ILE A 365 -3.17 5.45 -26.33
N VAL A 366 -3.31 6.22 -25.23
CA VAL A 366 -4.03 7.50 -25.20
C VAL A 366 -3.54 8.44 -26.30
N ALA A 367 -2.24 8.60 -26.41
CA ALA A 367 -1.64 9.47 -27.44
C ALA A 367 -1.87 8.94 -28.86
N LYS A 368 -1.78 7.63 -29.08
CA LYS A 368 -1.92 6.99 -30.39
C LYS A 368 -3.37 6.98 -30.89
N GLU A 369 -4.31 6.69 -30.00
CA GLU A 369 -5.74 6.61 -30.33
C GLU A 369 -6.45 7.97 -30.20
N GLY A 370 -5.77 9.01 -29.68
CA GLY A 370 -6.35 10.35 -29.48
C GLY A 370 -7.45 10.37 -28.42
N ILE A 371 -7.33 9.52 -27.39
CA ILE A 371 -8.32 9.42 -26.31
C ILE A 371 -8.20 10.65 -25.42
N THR A 372 -9.32 11.33 -25.17
CA THR A 372 -9.37 12.51 -24.31
C THR A 372 -10.52 12.40 -23.31
N ALA A 373 -10.38 13.05 -22.16
CA ALA A 373 -11.47 13.23 -21.21
C ALA A 373 -12.15 14.59 -21.45
N SER A 374 -13.48 14.59 -21.47
CA SER A 374 -14.29 15.80 -21.63
C SER A 374 -14.38 16.60 -20.33
N ASP A 375 -14.87 17.84 -20.42
CA ASP A 375 -15.16 18.66 -19.23
C ASP A 375 -16.30 18.07 -18.40
N GLU A 376 -17.25 17.39 -19.04
CA GLU A 376 -18.38 16.72 -18.37
C GLU A 376 -17.88 15.54 -17.52
N GLU A 377 -17.01 14.68 -18.08
CA GLU A 377 -16.41 13.56 -17.36
C GLU A 377 -15.56 14.04 -16.17
N PHE A 378 -14.86 15.16 -16.34
CA PHE A 378 -14.13 15.77 -15.23
C PHE A 378 -15.07 16.24 -14.11
N GLU A 379 -16.20 16.88 -14.46
CA GLU A 379 -17.19 17.32 -13.48
C GLU A 379 -17.84 16.13 -12.72
N GLU A 380 -18.10 15.03 -13.41
CA GLU A 380 -18.61 13.80 -12.80
C GLU A 380 -17.60 13.19 -11.83
N GLU A 381 -16.33 13.17 -12.21
CA GLU A 381 -15.27 12.66 -11.34
C GLU A 381 -15.07 13.54 -10.10
N VAL A 382 -15.12 14.86 -10.26
CA VAL A 382 -15.09 15.80 -9.14
C VAL A 382 -16.25 15.55 -8.17
N LYS A 383 -17.46 15.30 -8.67
CA LYS A 383 -18.61 14.95 -7.83
C LYS A 383 -18.39 13.63 -7.10
N ARG A 384 -17.88 12.61 -7.80
CA ARG A 384 -17.58 11.30 -7.20
C ARG A 384 -16.57 11.42 -6.05
N ILE A 385 -15.52 12.23 -6.23
CA ILE A 385 -14.53 12.53 -5.19
C ILE A 385 -15.20 13.30 -4.04
N ALA A 386 -16.00 14.31 -4.32
CA ALA A 386 -16.69 15.12 -3.34
C ALA A 386 -17.60 14.26 -2.43
N ASP A 387 -18.37 13.35 -3.04
CA ASP A 387 -19.26 12.42 -2.33
C ASP A 387 -18.47 11.43 -1.47
N ALA A 388 -17.38 10.86 -2.00
CA ALA A 388 -16.54 9.90 -1.29
C ALA A 388 -15.88 10.51 -0.04
N TYR A 389 -15.41 11.76 -0.13
CA TYR A 389 -14.75 12.47 0.96
C TYR A 389 -15.69 13.40 1.75
N LYS A 390 -16.99 13.43 1.44
CA LYS A 390 -18.00 14.32 2.05
C LYS A 390 -17.58 15.79 2.03
N MET A 391 -17.07 16.24 0.88
CA MET A 391 -16.59 17.59 0.62
C MET A 391 -17.49 18.29 -0.41
N GLU A 392 -17.45 19.62 -0.45
CA GLU A 392 -18.10 20.38 -1.52
C GLU A 392 -17.31 20.27 -2.83
N ALA A 393 -18.00 20.11 -3.97
CA ALA A 393 -17.38 19.94 -5.28
C ALA A 393 -16.43 21.10 -5.65
N ASP A 394 -16.82 22.35 -5.33
CA ASP A 394 -15.99 23.53 -5.59
C ASP A 394 -14.67 23.50 -4.80
N LYS A 395 -14.70 22.96 -3.58
CA LYS A 395 -13.48 22.79 -2.80
C LYS A 395 -12.57 21.72 -3.40
N VAL A 396 -13.12 20.61 -3.89
CA VAL A 396 -12.36 19.57 -4.60
C VAL A 396 -11.69 20.18 -5.83
N LYS A 397 -12.43 20.94 -6.66
CA LYS A 397 -11.87 21.64 -7.85
C LYS A 397 -10.71 22.58 -7.52
N SER A 398 -10.74 23.21 -6.36
CA SER A 398 -9.65 24.12 -5.94
C SER A 398 -8.38 23.42 -5.51
N ILE A 399 -8.45 22.13 -5.19
CA ILE A 399 -7.34 21.33 -4.66
C ILE A 399 -6.72 20.46 -5.74
N VAL A 400 -7.56 19.92 -6.66
CA VAL A 400 -7.09 18.98 -7.69
C VAL A 400 -6.57 19.70 -8.92
N ASP A 401 -5.53 19.17 -9.54
CA ASP A 401 -5.09 19.60 -10.86
C ASP A 401 -6.01 19.00 -11.93
N ALA A 402 -6.79 19.86 -12.60
CA ALA A 402 -7.71 19.44 -13.64
C ALA A 402 -7.04 18.70 -14.80
N ALA A 403 -5.79 19.07 -15.16
CA ALA A 403 -5.05 18.40 -16.21
C ALA A 403 -4.65 16.97 -15.80
N ALA A 404 -4.20 16.79 -14.56
CA ALA A 404 -3.86 15.48 -14.02
C ALA A 404 -5.08 14.56 -13.94
N VAL A 405 -6.21 15.05 -13.42
CA VAL A 405 -7.46 14.27 -13.34
C VAL A 405 -7.95 13.85 -14.74
N LYS A 406 -7.91 14.75 -15.72
CA LYS A 406 -8.28 14.41 -17.11
C LYS A 406 -7.32 13.39 -17.73
N ALA A 407 -6.04 13.47 -17.42
CA ALA A 407 -5.06 12.47 -17.87
C ALA A 407 -5.36 11.09 -17.28
N ASP A 408 -5.68 11.01 -15.99
CA ASP A 408 -6.05 9.75 -15.35
C ASP A 408 -7.38 9.18 -15.89
N LEU A 409 -8.37 10.03 -16.17
CA LEU A 409 -9.59 9.62 -16.86
C LEU A 409 -9.31 9.09 -18.28
N ALA A 410 -8.42 9.72 -19.03
CA ALA A 410 -8.03 9.24 -20.35
C ALA A 410 -7.30 7.87 -20.26
N ILE A 411 -6.49 7.65 -19.24
CA ILE A 411 -5.86 6.34 -18.96
C ILE A 411 -6.93 5.27 -18.70
N ASN A 412 -7.93 5.55 -17.86
CA ASN A 412 -9.03 4.64 -17.60
C ASN A 412 -9.80 4.29 -18.88
N LYS A 413 -10.08 5.29 -19.72
CA LYS A 413 -10.70 5.07 -21.02
C LYS A 413 -9.84 4.24 -21.97
N ALA A 414 -8.51 4.33 -21.88
CA ALA A 414 -7.61 3.47 -22.65
C ALA A 414 -7.64 2.01 -22.17
N ILE A 415 -7.77 1.79 -20.87
CA ILE A 415 -7.98 0.45 -20.31
C ILE A 415 -9.29 -0.13 -20.84
N ASP A 416 -10.37 0.62 -20.77
CA ASP A 416 -11.67 0.20 -21.31
C ASP A 416 -11.61 -0.07 -22.81
N PHE A 417 -10.92 0.77 -23.59
CA PHE A 417 -10.69 0.56 -25.02
C PHE A 417 -9.96 -0.76 -25.29
N VAL A 418 -8.92 -1.10 -24.53
CA VAL A 418 -8.20 -2.39 -24.67
C VAL A 418 -9.13 -3.55 -24.36
N LYS A 419 -9.96 -3.43 -23.30
CA LYS A 419 -10.95 -4.44 -22.91
C LYS A 419 -12.01 -4.66 -24.01
N GLU A 420 -12.54 -3.58 -24.57
CA GLU A 420 -13.56 -3.66 -25.65
C GLU A 420 -13.00 -4.31 -26.93
N LYS A 421 -11.73 -4.12 -27.22
CA LYS A 421 -11.06 -4.70 -28.40
C LYS A 421 -10.52 -6.10 -28.16
N ALA A 422 -10.58 -6.60 -26.93
CA ALA A 422 -10.08 -7.92 -26.59
C ALA A 422 -11.02 -9.05 -27.01
N ASN A 423 -10.44 -10.19 -27.32
CA ASN A 423 -11.17 -11.44 -27.55
C ASN A 423 -11.25 -12.22 -26.23
N VAL A 424 -12.34 -12.08 -25.50
CA VAL A 424 -12.53 -12.80 -24.24
C VAL A 424 -13.17 -14.16 -24.55
N VAL A 425 -12.42 -15.23 -24.31
CA VAL A 425 -12.87 -16.61 -24.43
C VAL A 425 -13.31 -17.10 -23.05
N THR A 426 -14.57 -17.47 -22.89
CA THR A 426 -15.04 -18.06 -21.64
C THR A 426 -14.64 -19.52 -21.58
N ALA A 427 -13.81 -19.89 -20.59
CA ALA A 427 -13.51 -21.29 -20.32
C ALA A 427 -14.66 -21.90 -19.49
N GLU A 428 -15.00 -23.13 -19.80
CA GLU A 428 -15.92 -23.89 -18.94
C GLU A 428 -15.30 -24.06 -17.54
N PRO A 429 -16.14 -24.04 -16.48
CA PRO A 429 -15.65 -24.22 -15.12
C PRO A 429 -14.91 -25.57 -15.04
N LYS A 430 -13.65 -25.50 -14.54
CA LYS A 430 -12.97 -26.74 -14.14
C LYS A 430 -13.70 -27.26 -12.90
N GLU A 431 -14.23 -28.49 -12.98
CA GLU A 431 -14.64 -29.19 -11.76
C GLU A 431 -13.43 -29.30 -10.84
N GLU A 432 -13.50 -28.68 -9.68
CA GLU A 432 -12.47 -28.85 -8.65
C GLU A 432 -12.50 -30.34 -8.25
N GLU A 433 -11.42 -31.04 -8.58
CA GLU A 433 -11.16 -32.38 -8.04
C GLU A 433 -11.21 -32.27 -6.51
N LYS A 434 -12.18 -32.97 -5.91
CA LYS A 434 -12.26 -33.15 -4.48
C LYS A 434 -10.92 -33.75 -4.02
N GLN A 435 -10.11 -32.96 -3.33
CA GLN A 435 -9.05 -33.51 -2.50
C GLN A 435 -9.73 -34.25 -1.35
N ASP A 436 -9.63 -35.59 -1.41
CA ASP A 436 -9.99 -36.51 -0.34
C ASP A 436 -9.10 -36.34 0.88
#